data_484f715011f2dfbf56947f4e5b4006e2
#
_entry.id   484f715011f2dfbf56947f4e5b4006e2
#
_cell.length_a   1.000
_cell.length_b   1.000
_cell.length_c   1.000
_cell.angle_alpha   90.00
_cell.angle_beta   90.00
_cell.angle_gamma   90.00
#
_symmetry.space_group_name_H-M   'P 1'
#
loop_
_entity.id
_entity.type
_entity.pdbx_description
1 polymer ?
#
loop_
_entity_poly.entity_id
_entity_poly.type
_entity_poly.pdbx_seq_one_letter_code
_entity_poly.pdbx_strand_id
1 'polypeptide(L)'
;TLIDVINATKKGHIITIEDPIEFQHKTKSSVMTQREVGRDTKSFTNALRAALREDPDVILVGELRDVETISLALTAAETGHLVFGTLHSNSAPSTINRIIDVFPPEQQGQVQSQLASSLRCVLTQRLLKTIDKPGRVAAFELMICNNAIQSLIRENKIFQIANSMQMGKAEGQLLMENSLKELVSQKRIDPSDAAE
;
A
#
# COMPACT_ATOMS: atom_id res chain seq x y z
N THR A 1 12.77 5.48 -0.63
CA THR A 1 11.50 4.74 -0.76
C THR A 1 11.62 3.33 -0.18
N LEU A 2 10.49 2.62 0.07
CA LEU A 2 10.51 1.22 0.55
C LEU A 2 11.24 0.31 -0.43
N ILE A 3 10.99 0.46 -1.73
CA ILE A 3 11.66 -0.29 -2.80
C ILE A 3 13.18 -0.10 -2.75
N ASP A 4 13.66 1.13 -2.51
CA ASP A 4 15.10 1.38 -2.44
C ASP A 4 15.76 0.74 -1.21
N VAL A 5 15.05 0.67 -0.08
CA VAL A 5 15.52 -0.05 1.11
C VAL A 5 15.64 -1.54 0.82
N ILE A 6 14.64 -2.15 0.17
CA ILE A 6 14.70 -3.57 -0.21
C ILE A 6 15.84 -3.81 -1.21
N ASN A 7 15.95 -2.99 -2.24
CA ASN A 7 17.02 -3.05 -3.23
C ASN A 7 18.43 -2.97 -2.61
N ALA A 8 18.58 -2.22 -1.52
CA ALA A 8 19.86 -2.10 -0.82
C ALA A 8 20.16 -3.26 0.14
N THR A 9 19.12 -3.91 0.70
CA THR A 9 19.26 -4.84 1.83
C THR A 9 18.95 -6.30 1.50
N LYS A 10 18.21 -6.57 0.43
CA LYS A 10 17.81 -7.90 0.01
C LYS A 10 18.47 -8.27 -1.32
N LYS A 11 18.83 -9.55 -1.47
CA LYS A 11 19.20 -10.13 -2.76
C LYS A 11 17.94 -10.73 -3.37
N GLY A 12 17.67 -10.43 -4.64
CA GLY A 12 16.48 -10.90 -5.34
C GLY A 12 16.20 -10.10 -6.60
N HIS A 13 15.03 -10.32 -7.17
CA HIS A 13 14.56 -9.63 -8.37
C HIS A 13 13.35 -8.75 -8.00
N ILE A 14 13.48 -7.45 -8.24
CA ILE A 14 12.42 -6.46 -8.01
C ILE A 14 11.91 -5.98 -9.37
N ILE A 15 10.61 -6.14 -9.61
CA ILE A 15 9.95 -5.63 -10.81
C ILE A 15 9.01 -4.51 -10.40
N THR A 16 9.11 -3.34 -11.06
CA THR A 16 8.15 -2.26 -10.93
C THR A 16 7.39 -2.04 -12.23
N ILE A 17 6.11 -1.71 -12.12
CA ILE A 17 5.22 -1.38 -13.23
C ILE A 17 4.60 -0.03 -12.90
N GLU A 18 4.92 1.00 -13.63
CA GLU A 18 4.63 2.40 -13.30
C GLU A 18 4.04 3.17 -14.49
N ASP A 19 3.34 4.26 -14.22
CA ASP A 19 2.72 5.12 -15.24
C ASP A 19 2.70 6.60 -14.78
N PRO A 20 3.78 7.36 -15.06
CA PRO A 20 5.11 6.97 -15.55
C PRO A 20 6.07 6.50 -14.43
N ILE A 21 7.31 6.15 -14.79
CA ILE A 21 8.40 5.94 -13.83
C ILE A 21 8.82 7.30 -13.25
N GLU A 22 8.50 7.50 -11.96
CA GLU A 22 8.85 8.75 -11.24
C GLU A 22 10.32 8.81 -10.82
N PHE A 23 10.90 7.65 -10.50
CA PHE A 23 12.27 7.56 -10.03
C PHE A 23 12.96 6.31 -10.58
N GLN A 24 14.11 6.52 -11.22
CA GLN A 24 14.93 5.41 -11.71
C GLN A 24 15.81 4.85 -10.60
N HIS A 25 15.58 3.59 -10.26
CA HIS A 25 16.38 2.86 -9.30
C HIS A 25 17.60 2.22 -9.95
N LYS A 26 18.77 2.45 -9.38
CA LYS A 26 19.97 1.70 -9.77
C LYS A 26 19.97 0.35 -9.06
N THR A 27 20.37 -0.70 -9.76
CA THR A 27 20.64 -2.02 -9.16
C THR A 27 21.68 -1.88 -8.03
N LYS A 28 21.35 -2.44 -6.86
CA LYS A 28 22.23 -2.50 -5.67
C LYS A 28 22.44 -3.96 -5.28
N SER A 29 21.74 -4.44 -4.26
CA SER A 29 21.77 -5.86 -3.86
C SER A 29 20.77 -6.71 -4.65
N SER A 30 19.70 -6.11 -5.16
CA SER A 30 18.69 -6.77 -6.00
C SER A 30 18.85 -6.37 -7.47
N VAL A 31 18.45 -7.26 -8.37
CA VAL A 31 18.22 -6.90 -9.78
C VAL A 31 16.96 -6.04 -9.87
N MET A 32 17.06 -4.90 -10.55
CA MET A 32 15.95 -3.97 -10.74
C MET A 32 15.44 -3.99 -12.18
N THR A 33 14.17 -4.30 -12.38
CA THR A 33 13.48 -4.21 -13.66
C THR A 33 12.32 -3.22 -13.51
N GLN A 34 12.38 -2.07 -14.16
CA GLN A 34 11.32 -1.06 -14.15
C GLN A 34 10.65 -1.01 -15.51
N ARG A 35 9.31 -1.06 -15.52
CA ARG A 35 8.48 -1.02 -16.74
C ARG A 35 7.51 0.13 -16.69
N GLU A 36 7.50 0.93 -17.73
CA GLU A 36 6.58 2.04 -17.91
C GLU A 36 5.44 1.67 -18.84
N VAL A 37 4.21 1.92 -18.40
CA VAL A 37 3.02 1.74 -19.24
C VAL A 37 3.08 2.74 -20.40
N GLY A 38 2.73 2.27 -21.60
CA GLY A 38 2.81 3.07 -22.83
C GLY A 38 4.17 3.02 -23.54
N ARG A 39 5.27 2.78 -22.82
CA ARG A 39 6.61 2.62 -23.39
C ARG A 39 7.06 1.17 -23.47
N ASP A 40 7.05 0.47 -22.33
CA ASP A 40 7.61 -0.88 -22.19
C ASP A 40 6.51 -1.95 -22.17
N THR A 41 5.29 -1.56 -21.86
CA THR A 41 4.10 -2.42 -21.80
C THR A 41 2.85 -1.66 -22.19
N LYS A 42 1.81 -2.39 -22.61
CA LYS A 42 0.52 -1.79 -23.00
C LYS A 42 -0.42 -1.49 -21.84
N SER A 43 -0.26 -2.20 -20.70
CA SER A 43 -1.12 -2.04 -19.53
C SER A 43 -0.46 -2.63 -18.29
N PHE A 44 -0.96 -2.24 -17.10
CA PHE A 44 -0.58 -2.84 -15.83
C PHE A 44 -0.82 -4.35 -15.81
N THR A 45 -1.98 -4.79 -16.26
CA THR A 45 -2.37 -6.21 -16.34
C THR A 45 -1.40 -7.04 -17.19
N ASN A 46 -1.06 -6.55 -18.39
CA ASN A 46 -0.14 -7.27 -19.28
C ASN A 46 1.25 -7.38 -18.67
N ALA A 47 1.74 -6.28 -18.08
CA ALA A 47 3.04 -6.26 -17.43
C ALA A 47 3.10 -7.18 -16.20
N LEU A 48 2.05 -7.15 -15.36
CA LEU A 48 1.97 -7.98 -14.16
C LEU A 48 1.89 -9.47 -14.51
N ARG A 49 1.09 -9.82 -15.53
CA ARG A 49 1.01 -11.20 -16.03
C ARG A 49 2.34 -11.70 -16.58
N ALA A 50 3.12 -10.84 -17.24
CA ALA A 50 4.47 -11.18 -17.70
C ALA A 50 5.45 -11.29 -16.53
N ALA A 51 5.42 -10.33 -15.60
CA ALA A 51 6.29 -10.29 -14.42
C ALA A 51 6.22 -11.59 -13.59
N LEU A 52 5.03 -12.16 -13.40
CA LEU A 52 4.83 -13.43 -12.67
C LEU A 52 5.56 -14.65 -13.29
N ARG A 53 6.09 -14.53 -14.50
CA ARG A 53 6.87 -15.58 -15.18
C ARG A 53 8.37 -15.33 -15.16
N GLU A 54 8.80 -14.27 -14.48
CA GLU A 54 10.20 -13.83 -14.46
C GLU A 54 10.86 -14.07 -13.09
N ASP A 55 10.22 -14.91 -12.26
CA ASP A 55 10.69 -15.27 -10.92
C ASP A 55 11.03 -14.03 -10.05
N PRO A 56 10.08 -13.08 -9.87
CA PRO A 56 10.31 -11.92 -9.04
C PRO A 56 10.14 -12.25 -7.56
N ASP A 57 10.96 -11.66 -6.71
CA ASP A 57 10.74 -11.69 -5.26
C ASP A 57 9.81 -10.57 -4.80
N VAL A 58 9.89 -9.41 -5.50
CA VAL A 58 9.15 -8.21 -5.16
C VAL A 58 8.54 -7.60 -6.42
N ILE A 59 7.26 -7.26 -6.36
CA ILE A 59 6.54 -6.58 -7.44
C ILE A 59 5.95 -5.28 -6.90
N LEU A 60 6.19 -4.16 -7.59
CA LEU A 60 5.47 -2.91 -7.38
C LEU A 60 4.51 -2.68 -8.54
N VAL A 61 3.23 -2.56 -8.23
CA VAL A 61 2.18 -2.12 -9.17
C VAL A 61 1.86 -0.66 -8.85
N GLY A 62 2.19 0.22 -9.77
CA GLY A 62 2.11 1.67 -9.60
C GLY A 62 0.71 2.14 -9.22
N GLU A 63 -0.34 1.50 -9.74
CA GLU A 63 -1.72 1.72 -9.30
C GLU A 63 -2.62 0.50 -9.51
N LEU A 64 -3.47 0.23 -8.50
CA LEU A 64 -4.49 -0.82 -8.52
C LEU A 64 -5.86 -0.19 -8.84
N ARG A 65 -6.28 -0.22 -10.12
CA ARG A 65 -7.50 0.47 -10.60
C ARG A 65 -8.64 -0.47 -10.98
N ASP A 66 -8.32 -1.65 -11.48
CA ASP A 66 -9.29 -2.54 -12.11
C ASP A 66 -9.26 -3.95 -11.51
N VAL A 67 -10.37 -4.66 -11.70
CA VAL A 67 -10.59 -6.03 -11.18
C VAL A 67 -9.43 -6.96 -11.56
N GLU A 68 -9.00 -6.91 -12.83
CA GLU A 68 -8.01 -7.85 -13.35
C GLU A 68 -6.63 -7.63 -12.74
N THR A 69 -6.20 -6.37 -12.64
CA THR A 69 -4.92 -5.99 -12.02
C THR A 69 -4.91 -6.34 -10.52
N ILE A 70 -6.01 -6.07 -9.80
CA ILE A 70 -6.14 -6.40 -8.37
C ILE A 70 -6.14 -7.93 -8.17
N SER A 71 -6.90 -8.68 -8.97
CA SER A 71 -6.90 -10.15 -8.92
C SER A 71 -5.51 -10.75 -9.12
N LEU A 72 -4.76 -10.27 -10.09
CA LEU A 72 -3.39 -10.73 -10.35
C LEU A 72 -2.45 -10.37 -9.19
N ALA A 73 -2.58 -9.18 -8.60
CA ALA A 73 -1.80 -8.75 -7.46
C ALA A 73 -2.06 -9.61 -6.21
N LEU A 74 -3.34 -9.93 -5.93
CA LEU A 74 -3.72 -10.84 -4.86
C LEU A 74 -3.17 -12.25 -5.08
N THR A 75 -3.31 -12.79 -6.30
CA THR A 75 -2.76 -14.09 -6.67
C THR A 75 -1.24 -14.13 -6.50
N ALA A 76 -0.53 -13.09 -6.93
CA ALA A 76 0.91 -12.97 -6.73
C ALA A 76 1.27 -13.01 -5.23
N ALA A 77 0.54 -12.26 -4.39
CA ALA A 77 0.78 -12.23 -2.95
C ALA A 77 0.52 -13.60 -2.29
N GLU A 78 -0.53 -14.32 -2.71
CA GLU A 78 -0.85 -15.67 -2.22
C GLU A 78 0.21 -16.71 -2.64
N THR A 79 0.83 -16.52 -3.79
CA THR A 79 1.88 -17.44 -4.30
C THR A 79 3.29 -17.11 -3.79
N GLY A 80 3.41 -16.19 -2.84
CA GLY A 80 4.65 -15.95 -2.08
C GLY A 80 5.45 -14.71 -2.47
N HIS A 81 4.97 -13.92 -3.44
CA HIS A 81 5.64 -12.68 -3.83
C HIS A 81 5.30 -11.54 -2.83
N LEU A 82 6.26 -10.66 -2.58
CA LEU A 82 5.97 -9.41 -1.88
C LEU A 82 5.44 -8.38 -2.89
N VAL A 83 4.15 -8.07 -2.78
CA VAL A 83 3.48 -7.15 -3.70
C VAL A 83 3.22 -5.81 -3.02
N PHE A 84 3.68 -4.73 -3.65
CA PHE A 84 3.32 -3.35 -3.34
C PHE A 84 2.30 -2.87 -4.37
N GLY A 85 1.23 -2.27 -3.91
CA GLY A 85 0.25 -1.60 -4.76
C GLY A 85 -0.10 -0.23 -4.21
N THR A 86 -0.40 0.73 -5.06
CA THR A 86 -0.88 2.03 -4.63
C THR A 86 -2.35 2.21 -4.97
N LEU A 87 -3.05 2.92 -4.09
CA LEU A 87 -4.44 3.33 -4.27
C LEU A 87 -4.61 4.77 -3.78
N HIS A 88 -5.61 5.48 -4.33
CA HIS A 88 -5.99 6.80 -3.85
C HIS A 88 -7.07 6.68 -2.77
N SER A 89 -6.65 6.56 -1.52
CA SER A 89 -7.54 6.44 -0.34
C SER A 89 -6.93 7.17 0.86
N ASN A 90 -7.78 7.60 1.80
CA ASN A 90 -7.39 8.47 2.90
C ASN A 90 -7.19 7.73 4.23
N SER A 91 -7.55 6.43 4.29
CA SER A 91 -7.41 5.60 5.49
C SER A 91 -7.27 4.13 5.15
N ALA A 92 -6.75 3.32 6.07
CA ALA A 92 -6.63 1.88 5.89
C ALA A 92 -8.00 1.19 5.69
N PRO A 93 -9.06 1.50 6.47
CA PRO A 93 -10.39 0.96 6.20
C PRO A 93 -10.92 1.30 4.81
N SER A 94 -10.76 2.56 4.36
CA SER A 94 -11.23 2.97 3.02
C SER A 94 -10.42 2.30 1.90
N THR A 95 -9.14 2.02 2.12
CA THR A 95 -8.31 1.27 1.19
C THR A 95 -8.84 -0.15 0.98
N ILE A 96 -9.17 -0.84 2.08
CA ILE A 96 -9.72 -2.20 2.05
C ILE A 96 -11.06 -2.23 1.31
N ASN A 97 -11.99 -1.33 1.68
CA ASN A 97 -13.28 -1.22 1.00
C ASN A 97 -13.09 -0.97 -0.49
N ARG A 98 -12.20 -0.03 -0.87
CA ARG A 98 -11.96 0.29 -2.28
C ARG A 98 -11.45 -0.91 -3.08
N ILE A 99 -10.62 -1.77 -2.50
CA ILE A 99 -10.19 -3.01 -3.16
C ILE A 99 -11.37 -3.96 -3.35
N ILE A 100 -12.21 -4.13 -2.34
CA ILE A 100 -13.34 -5.06 -2.37
C ILE A 100 -14.43 -4.58 -3.32
N ASP A 101 -14.77 -3.28 -3.27
CA ASP A 101 -15.88 -2.68 -4.01
C ASP A 101 -15.68 -2.65 -5.53
N VAL A 102 -14.44 -2.82 -6.01
CA VAL A 102 -14.15 -2.95 -7.45
C VAL A 102 -14.73 -4.26 -8.02
N PHE A 103 -14.87 -5.29 -7.18
CA PHE A 103 -15.35 -6.61 -7.59
C PHE A 103 -16.88 -6.71 -7.57
N PRO A 104 -17.46 -7.51 -8.49
CA PRO A 104 -18.88 -7.85 -8.44
C PRO A 104 -19.26 -8.48 -7.09
N PRO A 105 -20.50 -8.25 -6.59
CA PRO A 105 -20.93 -8.71 -5.26
C PRO A 105 -20.69 -10.19 -5.00
N GLU A 106 -20.87 -11.04 -6.01
CA GLU A 106 -20.65 -12.49 -5.93
C GLU A 106 -19.18 -12.90 -5.71
N GLN A 107 -18.23 -12.03 -6.01
CA GLN A 107 -16.78 -12.26 -5.85
C GLN A 107 -16.23 -11.64 -4.58
N GLN A 108 -16.91 -10.66 -3.96
CA GLN A 108 -16.41 -9.89 -2.84
C GLN A 108 -16.02 -10.76 -1.64
N GLY A 109 -16.81 -11.78 -1.30
CA GLY A 109 -16.49 -12.69 -0.19
C GLY A 109 -15.18 -13.47 -0.39
N GLN A 110 -14.90 -13.88 -1.64
CA GLN A 110 -13.63 -14.53 -1.97
C GLN A 110 -12.47 -13.54 -1.86
N VAL A 111 -12.63 -12.34 -2.40
CA VAL A 111 -11.60 -11.27 -2.35
C VAL A 111 -11.30 -10.87 -0.90
N GLN A 112 -12.30 -10.75 -0.05
CA GLN A 112 -12.12 -10.51 1.39
C GLN A 112 -11.25 -11.59 2.05
N SER A 113 -11.52 -12.86 1.74
CA SER A 113 -10.75 -13.98 2.27
C SER A 113 -9.29 -13.97 1.79
N GLN A 114 -9.08 -13.71 0.50
CA GLN A 114 -7.74 -13.59 -0.09
C GLN A 114 -6.98 -12.39 0.50
N LEU A 115 -7.63 -11.23 0.59
CA LEU A 115 -7.04 -10.03 1.14
C LEU A 115 -6.70 -10.22 2.64
N ALA A 116 -7.60 -10.84 3.43
CA ALA A 116 -7.34 -11.13 4.84
C ALA A 116 -6.12 -12.02 5.07
N SER A 117 -5.83 -12.96 4.15
CA SER A 117 -4.69 -13.87 4.26
C SER A 117 -3.38 -13.27 3.76
N SER A 118 -3.43 -12.44 2.71
CA SER A 118 -2.25 -11.94 2.01
C SER A 118 -1.82 -10.54 2.45
N LEU A 119 -2.75 -9.66 2.87
CA LEU A 119 -2.44 -8.29 3.25
C LEU A 119 -1.51 -8.23 4.48
N ARG A 120 -0.41 -7.51 4.36
CA ARG A 120 0.56 -7.32 5.45
C ARG A 120 0.38 -5.98 6.15
N CYS A 121 0.28 -4.92 5.39
CA CYS A 121 0.04 -3.59 5.96
C CYS A 121 -0.62 -2.66 4.92
N VAL A 122 -1.22 -1.60 5.44
CA VAL A 122 -1.65 -0.44 4.66
C VAL A 122 -0.99 0.79 5.26
N LEU A 123 -0.29 1.54 4.41
CA LEU A 123 0.32 2.81 4.77
C LEU A 123 -0.40 3.91 4.00
N THR A 124 -1.06 4.82 4.72
CA THR A 124 -1.63 6.03 4.13
C THR A 124 -0.81 7.26 4.49
N GLN A 125 -0.82 8.25 3.62
CA GLN A 125 -0.02 9.46 3.76
C GLN A 125 -0.86 10.69 3.48
N ARG A 126 -0.71 11.71 4.33
CA ARG A 126 -1.25 13.05 4.12
C ARG A 126 -0.12 14.07 4.14
N LEU A 127 -0.05 14.93 3.11
CA LEU A 127 0.95 15.99 3.02
C LEU A 127 0.36 17.32 3.49
N LEU A 128 0.98 17.91 4.50
CA LEU A 128 0.55 19.16 5.14
C LEU A 128 1.59 20.27 4.96
N LYS A 129 1.14 21.53 4.92
CA LYS A 129 2.06 22.67 4.90
C LYS A 129 2.77 22.80 6.24
N THR A 130 4.05 23.12 6.20
CA THR A 130 4.84 23.40 7.41
C THR A 130 4.75 24.88 7.77
N ILE A 131 4.69 25.18 9.08
CA ILE A 131 4.70 26.54 9.61
C ILE A 131 6.08 26.99 10.08
N ASP A 132 6.97 26.05 10.37
CA ASP A 132 8.36 26.29 10.82
C ASP A 132 9.28 26.75 9.69
N LYS A 133 9.04 26.30 8.47
CA LYS A 133 9.80 26.63 7.26
C LYS A 133 8.98 26.38 6.01
N PRO A 134 9.27 27.02 4.86
CA PRO A 134 8.59 26.74 3.61
C PRO A 134 8.75 25.25 3.21
N GLY A 135 7.64 24.56 2.97
CA GLY A 135 7.65 23.16 2.54
C GLY A 135 6.42 22.39 2.97
N ARG A 136 6.56 21.07 2.96
CA ARG A 136 5.52 20.12 3.40
C ARG A 136 6.12 19.07 4.31
N VAL A 137 5.29 18.54 5.19
CA VAL A 137 5.59 17.39 6.04
C VAL A 137 4.51 16.33 5.83
N ALA A 138 4.90 15.06 5.90
CA ALA A 138 3.96 13.95 5.80
C ALA A 138 3.49 13.52 7.19
N ALA A 139 2.17 13.37 7.35
CA ALA A 139 1.55 12.57 8.38
C ALA A 139 1.25 11.19 7.81
N PHE A 140 1.33 10.16 8.64
CA PHE A 140 1.14 8.77 8.22
C PHE A 140 0.10 8.08 9.09
N GLU A 141 -0.64 7.17 8.46
CA GLU A 141 -1.37 6.10 9.15
C GLU A 141 -0.75 4.77 8.72
N LEU A 142 -0.49 3.89 9.68
CA LEU A 142 0.03 2.55 9.42
C LEU A 142 -0.87 1.52 10.09
N MET A 143 -1.51 0.70 9.29
CA MET A 143 -2.24 -0.49 9.71
C MET A 143 -1.34 -1.71 9.45
N ILE A 144 -1.02 -2.45 10.51
CA ILE A 144 -0.38 -3.77 10.41
C ILE A 144 -1.49 -4.82 10.49
N CYS A 145 -1.60 -5.67 9.47
CA CYS A 145 -2.67 -6.65 9.36
C CYS A 145 -2.37 -7.86 10.26
N ASN A 146 -2.67 -7.71 11.58
CA ASN A 146 -2.60 -8.79 12.56
C ASN A 146 -3.85 -9.69 12.49
N ASN A 147 -3.88 -10.77 13.29
CA ASN A 147 -4.97 -11.76 13.29
C ASN A 147 -6.34 -11.13 13.57
N ALA A 148 -6.41 -10.10 14.42
CA ALA A 148 -7.67 -9.39 14.72
C ALA A 148 -8.19 -8.67 13.48
N ILE A 149 -7.32 -7.92 12.79
CA ILE A 149 -7.68 -7.19 11.56
C ILE A 149 -8.02 -8.17 10.43
N GLN A 150 -7.28 -9.28 10.29
CA GLN A 150 -7.60 -10.34 9.32
C GLN A 150 -9.03 -10.89 9.52
N SER A 151 -9.43 -11.14 10.77
CA SER A 151 -10.79 -11.58 11.09
C SER A 151 -11.83 -10.53 10.73
N LEU A 152 -11.57 -9.24 11.05
CA LEU A 152 -12.47 -8.14 10.70
C LEU A 152 -12.66 -8.00 9.18
N ILE A 153 -11.59 -8.16 8.39
CA ILE A 153 -11.68 -8.15 6.92
C ILE A 153 -12.53 -9.33 6.44
N ARG A 154 -12.25 -10.54 6.92
CA ARG A 154 -12.95 -11.78 6.51
C ARG A 154 -14.44 -11.74 6.84
N GLU A 155 -14.80 -11.11 7.98
CA GLU A 155 -16.18 -10.99 8.45
C GLU A 155 -16.90 -9.74 7.90
N ASN A 156 -16.28 -8.98 7.00
CA ASN A 156 -16.78 -7.70 6.47
C ASN A 156 -17.07 -6.65 7.55
N LYS A 157 -16.31 -6.66 8.64
CA LYS A 157 -16.42 -5.71 9.76
C LYS A 157 -15.38 -4.58 9.66
N ILE A 158 -15.19 -4.05 8.46
CA ILE A 158 -14.12 -3.07 8.14
C ILE A 158 -14.23 -1.81 9.02
N PHE A 159 -15.45 -1.40 9.39
CA PHE A 159 -15.70 -0.26 10.26
C PHE A 159 -15.11 -0.40 11.68
N GLN A 160 -14.75 -1.62 12.12
CA GLN A 160 -14.13 -1.86 13.43
C GLN A 160 -12.59 -1.80 13.39
N ILE A 161 -11.99 -1.70 12.20
CA ILE A 161 -10.53 -1.72 12.05
C ILE A 161 -9.88 -0.55 12.79
N ALA A 162 -10.44 0.65 12.72
CA ALA A 162 -9.89 1.81 13.41
C ALA A 162 -9.80 1.59 14.94
N ASN A 163 -10.80 0.97 15.55
CA ASN A 163 -10.79 0.62 16.96
C ASN A 163 -9.71 -0.44 17.28
N SER A 164 -9.56 -1.43 16.41
CA SER A 164 -8.50 -2.45 16.54
C SER A 164 -7.09 -1.83 16.44
N MET A 165 -6.89 -0.90 15.51
CA MET A 165 -5.63 -0.14 15.38
C MET A 165 -5.33 0.68 16.64
N GLN A 166 -6.33 1.32 17.23
CA GLN A 166 -6.17 2.12 18.45
C GLN A 166 -5.64 1.28 19.62
N MET A 167 -6.10 0.04 19.75
CA MET A 167 -5.64 -0.90 20.78
C MET A 167 -4.26 -1.50 20.49
N GLY A 168 -3.88 -1.57 19.22
CA GLY A 168 -2.64 -2.23 18.74
C GLY A 168 -1.42 -1.31 18.68
N LYS A 169 -1.37 -0.19 19.39
CA LYS A 169 -0.23 0.74 19.35
C LYS A 169 1.11 0.07 19.67
N ALA A 170 1.14 -0.87 20.60
CA ALA A 170 2.35 -1.60 20.96
C ALA A 170 2.85 -2.54 19.84
N GLU A 171 1.99 -2.88 18.89
CA GLU A 171 2.31 -3.70 17.71
C GLU A 171 2.76 -2.86 16.51
N GLY A 172 2.89 -1.54 16.67
CA GLY A 172 3.31 -0.63 15.63
C GLY A 172 2.15 -0.01 14.82
N GLN A 173 0.90 -0.22 15.23
CA GLN A 173 -0.25 0.47 14.63
C GLN A 173 -0.13 1.99 14.85
N LEU A 174 -0.41 2.78 13.82
CA LEU A 174 -0.39 4.24 13.89
C LEU A 174 -1.64 4.80 13.22
N LEU A 175 -2.48 5.49 13.99
CA LEU A 175 -3.62 6.22 13.45
C LEU A 175 -3.18 7.59 12.89
N MET A 176 -3.80 8.05 11.82
CA MET A 176 -3.55 9.38 11.23
C MET A 176 -3.66 10.50 12.27
N GLU A 177 -4.68 10.43 13.12
CA GLU A 177 -4.90 11.41 14.20
C GLU A 177 -3.70 11.53 15.14
N ASN A 178 -3.05 10.40 15.49
CA ASN A 178 -1.88 10.42 16.36
C ASN A 178 -0.67 11.06 15.67
N SER A 179 -0.47 10.77 14.39
CA SER A 179 0.58 11.40 13.58
C SER A 179 0.37 12.90 13.45
N LEU A 180 -0.87 13.34 13.24
CA LEU A 180 -1.22 14.77 13.19
C LEU A 180 -1.00 15.46 14.54
N LYS A 181 -1.46 14.87 15.65
CA LYS A 181 -1.24 15.41 17.01
C LYS A 181 0.26 15.58 17.34
N GLU A 182 1.07 14.63 16.90
CA GLU A 182 2.53 14.72 17.08
C GLU A 182 3.11 15.89 16.30
N LEU A 183 2.73 16.08 15.02
CA LEU A 183 3.19 17.22 14.22
C LEU A 183 2.76 18.59 14.79
N VAL A 184 1.55 18.68 15.34
CA VAL A 184 1.08 19.87 16.06
C VAL A 184 1.92 20.12 17.32
N SER A 185 2.16 19.08 18.14
CA SER A 185 2.99 19.20 19.36
C SER A 185 4.41 19.65 19.06
N GLN A 186 4.96 19.21 17.93
CA GLN A 186 6.27 19.62 17.41
C GLN A 186 6.26 21.01 16.74
N LYS A 187 5.12 21.70 16.71
CA LYS A 187 4.93 22.99 16.03
C LYS A 187 5.34 22.97 14.54
N ARG A 188 5.10 21.85 13.87
CA ARG A 188 5.41 21.65 12.45
C ARG A 188 4.26 22.05 11.53
N ILE A 189 3.03 21.90 11.99
CA ILE A 189 1.80 22.22 11.26
C ILE A 189 0.86 23.08 12.11
N ASP A 190 -0.08 23.77 11.45
CA ASP A 190 -1.13 24.51 12.14
C ASP A 190 -2.14 23.53 12.77
N PRO A 191 -2.63 23.76 14.01
CA PRO A 191 -3.67 22.93 14.62
C PRO A 191 -4.95 22.82 13.77
N SER A 192 -5.29 23.84 12.99
CA SER A 192 -6.45 23.82 12.09
C SER A 192 -6.31 22.79 10.98
N ASP A 193 -5.07 22.58 10.46
CA ASP A 193 -4.81 21.58 9.42
C ASP A 193 -4.93 20.12 9.94
N ALA A 194 -4.92 19.94 11.26
CA ALA A 194 -5.09 18.62 11.89
C ALA A 194 -6.57 18.28 12.16
N ALA A 195 -7.48 19.25 12.06
CA ALA A 195 -8.91 19.08 12.34
C ALA A 195 -9.73 18.65 11.11
N GLU A 196 -9.16 18.73 9.91
CA GLU A 196 -9.73 18.29 8.63
C GLU A 196 -9.34 16.81 8.33
#